data_abb467456c174cd078c0ee410888000d
#
_entry.id   abb467456c174cd078c0ee410888000d
#
_cell.length_a   1.000
_cell.length_b   1.000
_cell.length_c   1.000
_cell.angle_alpha   90.00
_cell.angle_beta   90.00
_cell.angle_gamma   90.00
#
_symmetry.space_group_name_H-M   'P 1'
#
loop_
_entity.id
_entity.type
_entity.pdbx_description
1 polymer ?
#
loop_
_entity_poly.entity_id
_entity_poly.type
_entity_poly.pdbx_seq_one_letter_code
_entity_poly.pdbx_strand_id
1 'polypeptide(L)'
;MKKNRISGLLFLLVILAVIGYSAHEMVNQGKDEDYISVSVVVNDSSNVRWDAFRSGLEQGAEDNHVHLNLVSTGTFQNAQEEHTIVKRELDGEADGVIVEPYSSEADVILPTESAKPVVLVGTGIETDRLFTSVMTDHGKLGKSLADAVIQGKAVKVGILSGNQSQLGMWQRLKLSLIHI
;
A
#
# COMPACT_ATOMS: atom_id res chain seq x y z
N MET A 1 20.29 -57.83 -29.91
CA MET A 1 19.99 -57.36 -28.55
C MET A 1 20.88 -56.22 -28.03
N LYS A 2 22.13 -56.05 -28.41
CA LYS A 2 23.03 -54.93 -27.95
C LYS A 2 22.59 -53.54 -28.44
N LYS A 3 22.07 -53.41 -29.67
CA LYS A 3 21.71 -52.12 -30.31
C LYS A 3 20.57 -51.38 -29.59
N ASN A 4 19.56 -52.14 -29.07
CA ASN A 4 18.44 -51.56 -28.35
C ASN A 4 18.82 -51.04 -26.95
N ARG A 5 19.84 -51.67 -26.32
CA ARG A 5 20.34 -51.24 -24.99
C ARG A 5 21.09 -49.92 -25.08
N ILE A 6 21.86 -49.72 -26.17
CA ILE A 6 22.62 -48.47 -26.41
C ILE A 6 21.65 -47.33 -26.72
N SER A 7 20.58 -47.57 -27.50
CA SER A 7 19.55 -46.58 -27.79
C SER A 7 18.79 -46.17 -26.51
N GLY A 8 18.47 -47.13 -25.63
CA GLY A 8 17.82 -46.82 -24.35
C GLY A 8 18.71 -46.01 -23.39
N LEU A 9 20.02 -46.29 -23.39
CA LEU A 9 20.97 -45.55 -22.56
C LEU A 9 21.16 -44.12 -23.04
N LEU A 10 21.23 -43.91 -24.36
CA LEU A 10 21.27 -42.58 -24.98
C LEU A 10 20.01 -41.76 -24.66
N PHE A 11 18.86 -42.35 -24.74
CA PHE A 11 17.59 -41.72 -24.40
C PHE A 11 17.51 -41.30 -22.92
N LEU A 12 17.99 -42.16 -22.02
CA LEU A 12 18.09 -41.86 -20.60
C LEU A 12 19.03 -40.69 -20.30
N LEU A 13 20.19 -40.63 -20.98
CA LEU A 13 21.13 -39.51 -20.87
C LEU A 13 20.56 -38.19 -21.35
N VAL A 14 19.77 -38.19 -22.43
CA VAL A 14 19.09 -36.98 -22.94
C VAL A 14 18.07 -36.51 -21.90
N ILE A 15 17.28 -37.41 -21.32
CA ILE A 15 16.30 -37.04 -20.28
C ILE A 15 17.00 -36.43 -19.07
N LEU A 16 18.09 -37.05 -18.60
CA LEU A 16 18.87 -36.51 -17.46
C LEU A 16 19.50 -35.16 -17.77
N ALA A 17 19.94 -34.94 -19.00
CA ALA A 17 20.48 -33.64 -19.43
C ALA A 17 19.41 -32.55 -19.46
N VAL A 18 18.19 -32.89 -19.94
CA VAL A 18 17.05 -31.95 -19.96
C VAL A 18 16.60 -31.63 -18.54
N ILE A 19 16.49 -32.63 -17.66
CA ILE A 19 16.16 -32.41 -16.24
C ILE A 19 17.20 -31.55 -15.56
N GLY A 20 18.49 -31.84 -15.78
CA GLY A 20 19.61 -31.08 -15.21
C GLY A 20 19.63 -29.64 -15.70
N TYR A 21 19.37 -29.40 -16.98
CA TYR A 21 19.25 -28.07 -17.57
C TYR A 21 18.06 -27.32 -16.99
N SER A 22 16.88 -27.95 -16.93
CA SER A 22 15.67 -27.33 -16.37
C SER A 22 15.85 -27.00 -14.88
N ALA A 23 16.48 -27.89 -14.11
CA ALA A 23 16.77 -27.62 -12.70
C ALA A 23 17.79 -26.48 -12.54
N HIS A 24 18.81 -26.41 -13.41
CA HIS A 24 19.77 -25.32 -13.40
C HIS A 24 19.12 -23.98 -13.74
N GLU A 25 18.24 -23.95 -14.75
CA GLU A 25 17.48 -22.75 -15.12
C GLU A 25 16.56 -22.32 -13.98
N MET A 26 15.86 -23.26 -13.34
CA MET A 26 14.98 -23.00 -12.21
C MET A 26 15.71 -22.44 -10.98
N VAL A 27 16.95 -22.92 -10.71
CA VAL A 27 17.81 -22.40 -9.65
C VAL A 27 18.42 -21.04 -10.02
N ASN A 28 18.70 -20.80 -11.31
CA ASN A 28 19.22 -19.50 -11.77
C ASN A 28 18.12 -18.43 -11.95
N GLN A 29 16.88 -18.81 -12.24
CA GLN A 29 15.74 -17.89 -12.18
C GLN A 29 15.41 -17.46 -10.75
N GLY A 30 15.84 -18.20 -9.73
CA GLY A 30 15.77 -17.81 -8.32
C GLY A 30 16.97 -17.00 -7.81
N LYS A 31 17.86 -16.51 -8.68
CA LYS A 31 18.70 -15.37 -8.35
C LYS A 31 17.88 -14.14 -8.61
N ASP A 32 17.13 -13.78 -7.59
CA ASP A 32 16.35 -12.56 -7.48
C ASP A 32 17.19 -11.39 -8.02
N GLU A 33 16.72 -10.74 -9.07
CA GLU A 33 16.95 -9.31 -9.16
C GLU A 33 16.50 -8.78 -7.79
N ASP A 34 17.33 -8.00 -7.11
CA ASP A 34 17.00 -7.39 -5.82
C ASP A 34 15.81 -6.42 -6.02
N TYR A 35 14.60 -6.99 -6.13
CA TYR A 35 13.38 -6.19 -6.17
C TYR A 35 13.15 -5.62 -4.78
N ILE A 36 13.02 -4.31 -4.71
CA ILE A 36 12.52 -3.64 -3.50
C ILE A 36 11.07 -4.10 -3.30
N SER A 37 10.77 -4.67 -2.14
CA SER A 37 9.43 -5.13 -1.80
C SER A 37 8.71 -4.06 -0.95
N VAL A 38 7.54 -3.60 -1.41
CA VAL A 38 6.74 -2.58 -0.72
C VAL A 38 5.36 -3.12 -0.41
N SER A 39 5.00 -3.13 0.87
CA SER A 39 3.65 -3.48 1.32
C SER A 39 2.74 -2.25 1.35
N VAL A 40 1.51 -2.42 0.91
CA VAL A 40 0.48 -1.37 0.90
C VAL A 40 -0.65 -1.75 1.85
N VAL A 41 -0.85 -0.96 2.89
CA VAL A 41 -1.87 -1.15 3.93
C VAL A 41 -2.87 -0.01 3.88
N VAL A 42 -4.10 -0.31 3.50
CA VAL A 42 -5.19 0.67 3.42
C VAL A 42 -6.46 0.08 4.04
N ASN A 43 -7.29 0.94 4.62
CA ASN A 43 -8.56 0.53 5.20
C ASN A 43 -9.52 0.07 4.11
N ASP A 44 -10.07 -1.14 4.24
CA ASP A 44 -10.98 -1.76 3.27
C ASP A 44 -10.37 -1.78 1.85
N SER A 45 -9.28 -2.53 1.70
CA SER A 45 -8.52 -2.62 0.45
C SER A 45 -9.32 -3.14 -0.76
N SER A 46 -10.50 -3.72 -0.53
CA SER A 46 -11.43 -4.18 -1.59
C SER A 46 -12.38 -3.09 -2.11
N ASN A 47 -12.38 -1.90 -1.50
CA ASN A 47 -13.28 -0.82 -1.87
C ASN A 47 -12.92 -0.22 -3.24
N VAL A 48 -13.92 0.00 -4.09
CA VAL A 48 -13.78 0.58 -5.45
C VAL A 48 -13.03 1.93 -5.46
N ARG A 49 -13.09 2.70 -4.38
CA ARG A 49 -12.33 3.96 -4.25
C ARG A 49 -10.81 3.78 -4.43
N TRP A 50 -10.32 2.57 -4.21
CA TRP A 50 -8.90 2.23 -4.35
C TRP A 50 -8.49 1.81 -5.77
N ASP A 51 -9.41 1.60 -6.69
CA ASP A 51 -9.10 1.05 -8.02
C ASP A 51 -8.14 1.95 -8.80
N ALA A 52 -8.40 3.26 -8.85
CA ALA A 52 -7.52 4.21 -9.53
C ALA A 52 -6.16 4.35 -8.83
N PHE A 53 -6.15 4.35 -7.49
CA PHE A 53 -4.91 4.40 -6.70
C PHE A 53 -4.07 3.14 -6.91
N ARG A 54 -4.71 1.96 -6.86
CA ARG A 54 -4.06 0.67 -7.13
C ARG A 54 -3.43 0.64 -8.51
N SER A 55 -4.17 1.03 -9.54
CA SER A 55 -3.64 1.11 -10.91
C SER A 55 -2.41 2.03 -11.02
N GLY A 56 -2.43 3.16 -10.32
CA GLY A 56 -1.27 4.05 -10.26
C GLY A 56 -0.08 3.44 -9.52
N LEU A 57 -0.32 2.71 -8.43
CA LEU A 57 0.72 1.99 -7.70
C LEU A 57 1.36 0.88 -8.54
N GLU A 58 0.52 0.07 -9.21
CA GLU A 58 0.97 -1.02 -10.08
C GLU A 58 1.84 -0.48 -11.21
N GLN A 59 1.41 0.61 -11.88
CA GLN A 59 2.21 1.27 -12.90
C GLN A 59 3.53 1.81 -12.35
N GLY A 60 3.48 2.50 -11.20
CA GLY A 60 4.70 3.03 -10.55
C GLY A 60 5.66 1.93 -10.11
N ALA A 61 5.16 0.80 -9.68
CA ALA A 61 5.96 -0.36 -9.30
C ALA A 61 6.63 -1.01 -10.52
N GLU A 62 5.90 -1.17 -11.63
CA GLU A 62 6.44 -1.68 -12.89
C GLU A 62 7.55 -0.77 -13.42
N ASP A 63 7.31 0.54 -13.45
CA ASP A 63 8.27 1.54 -13.94
C ASP A 63 9.57 1.59 -13.11
N ASN A 64 9.51 1.19 -11.84
CA ASN A 64 10.64 1.27 -10.91
C ASN A 64 11.16 -0.11 -10.45
N HIS A 65 10.71 -1.20 -11.05
CA HIS A 65 11.09 -2.57 -10.66
C HIS A 65 10.87 -2.86 -9.17
N VAL A 66 9.70 -2.45 -8.65
CA VAL A 66 9.27 -2.66 -7.26
C VAL A 66 8.26 -3.79 -7.22
N HIS A 67 8.42 -4.72 -6.29
CA HIS A 67 7.42 -5.73 -5.98
C HIS A 67 6.40 -5.16 -5.00
N LEU A 68 5.13 -5.06 -5.42
CA LEU A 68 4.03 -4.59 -4.57
C LEU A 68 3.32 -5.76 -3.90
N ASN A 69 3.21 -5.69 -2.58
CA ASN A 69 2.36 -6.55 -1.78
C ASN A 69 1.12 -5.75 -1.32
N LEU A 70 0.00 -5.94 -2.01
CA LEU A 70 -1.27 -5.32 -1.61
C LEU A 70 -1.87 -6.15 -0.46
N VAL A 71 -1.74 -5.65 0.77
CA VAL A 71 -2.25 -6.34 1.95
C VAL A 71 -3.76 -6.29 1.94
N SER A 72 -4.39 -7.47 1.81
CA SER A 72 -5.85 -7.56 1.84
C SER A 72 -6.36 -7.34 3.26
N THR A 73 -7.09 -6.24 3.44
CA THR A 73 -7.72 -5.88 4.71
C THR A 73 -9.23 -5.77 4.53
N GLY A 74 -9.98 -6.09 5.59
CA GLY A 74 -11.34 -5.61 5.73
C GLY A 74 -11.35 -4.18 6.28
N THR A 75 -12.54 -3.72 6.69
CA THR A 75 -12.67 -2.44 7.41
C THR A 75 -12.06 -2.57 8.80
N PHE A 76 -11.11 -1.72 9.13
CA PHE A 76 -10.52 -1.66 10.48
C PHE A 76 -11.58 -1.24 11.51
N GLN A 77 -11.58 -1.90 12.65
CA GLN A 77 -12.43 -1.56 13.78
C GLN A 77 -11.82 -0.42 14.63
N ASN A 78 -10.49 -0.34 14.64
CA ASN A 78 -9.74 0.64 15.40
C ASN A 78 -8.30 0.77 14.87
N ALA A 79 -7.58 1.78 15.34
CA ALA A 79 -6.20 2.04 14.96
C ALA A 79 -5.22 0.92 15.39
N GLN A 80 -5.55 0.14 16.43
CA GLN A 80 -4.69 -0.95 16.89
C GLN A 80 -4.64 -2.13 15.90
N GLU A 81 -5.72 -2.38 15.17
CA GLU A 81 -5.72 -3.40 14.10
C GLU A 81 -4.78 -2.99 12.96
N GLU A 82 -4.86 -1.73 12.52
CA GLU A 82 -3.94 -1.18 11.53
C GLU A 82 -2.49 -1.26 12.00
N HIS A 83 -2.22 -0.83 13.24
CA HIS A 83 -0.88 -0.91 13.84
C HIS A 83 -0.32 -2.33 13.79
N THR A 84 -1.13 -3.33 14.13
CA THR A 84 -0.72 -4.74 14.12
C THR A 84 -0.32 -5.20 12.72
N ILE A 85 -1.08 -4.78 11.70
CA ILE A 85 -0.79 -5.13 10.31
C ILE A 85 0.47 -4.40 9.82
N VAL A 86 0.55 -3.09 10.02
CA VAL A 86 1.72 -2.30 9.62
C VAL A 86 3.00 -2.83 10.29
N LYS A 87 2.93 -3.14 11.59
CA LYS A 87 4.06 -3.73 12.31
C LYS A 87 4.47 -5.07 11.72
N ARG A 88 3.53 -5.95 11.41
CA ARG A 88 3.82 -7.25 10.79
C ARG A 88 4.56 -7.08 9.46
N GLU A 89 4.13 -6.15 8.61
CA GLU A 89 4.78 -5.89 7.32
C GLU A 89 6.19 -5.30 7.51
N LEU A 90 6.36 -4.39 8.46
CA LEU A 90 7.67 -3.79 8.77
C LEU A 90 8.65 -4.80 9.40
N ASP A 91 8.16 -5.71 10.24
CA ASP A 91 8.97 -6.79 10.84
C ASP A 91 9.24 -7.94 9.83
N GLY A 92 8.47 -8.01 8.74
CA GLY A 92 8.56 -9.02 7.70
C GLY A 92 9.58 -8.69 6.60
N GLU A 93 9.32 -9.18 5.39
CA GLU A 93 10.22 -9.09 4.24
C GLU A 93 10.08 -7.76 3.46
N ALA A 94 9.07 -6.94 3.74
CA ALA A 94 8.89 -5.67 3.07
C ALA A 94 10.06 -4.71 3.39
N ASP A 95 10.59 -4.06 2.36
CA ASP A 95 11.63 -3.01 2.49
C ASP A 95 11.04 -1.66 2.87
N GLY A 96 9.73 -1.48 2.69
CA GLY A 96 8.98 -0.29 3.08
C GLY A 96 7.47 -0.52 3.07
N VAL A 97 6.74 0.43 3.66
CA VAL A 97 5.27 0.35 3.75
C VAL A 97 4.62 1.65 3.28
N ILE A 98 3.59 1.53 2.45
CA ILE A 98 2.66 2.61 2.12
C ILE A 98 1.41 2.40 2.96
N VAL A 99 0.97 3.41 3.71
CA VAL A 99 -0.18 3.29 4.61
C VAL A 99 -1.13 4.49 4.49
N GLU A 100 -2.45 4.24 4.47
CA GLU A 100 -3.47 5.26 4.73
C GLU A 100 -3.83 5.23 6.21
N PRO A 101 -3.39 6.22 7.02
CA PRO A 101 -3.65 6.18 8.47
C PRO A 101 -5.13 6.16 8.83
N TYR A 102 -5.53 5.21 9.64
CA TYR A 102 -6.89 5.13 10.20
C TYR A 102 -7.18 6.26 11.20
N SER A 103 -6.15 6.70 11.93
CA SER A 103 -6.19 7.75 12.93
C SER A 103 -5.06 8.75 12.76
N SER A 104 -5.21 9.96 13.32
CA SER A 104 -4.15 10.96 13.37
C SER A 104 -3.06 10.68 14.42
N GLU A 105 -3.28 9.73 15.32
CA GLU A 105 -2.36 9.41 16.41
C GLU A 105 -1.20 8.52 15.92
N ALA A 106 -0.01 9.10 15.78
CA ALA A 106 1.17 8.41 15.25
C ALA A 106 1.60 7.19 16.07
N ASP A 107 1.56 7.30 17.39
CA ASP A 107 2.06 6.26 18.30
C ASP A 107 1.22 4.98 18.26
N VAL A 108 -0.02 5.10 17.82
CA VAL A 108 -0.94 3.97 17.69
C VAL A 108 -0.76 3.25 16.33
N ILE A 109 -0.42 3.98 15.28
CA ILE A 109 -0.40 3.46 13.91
C ILE A 109 0.98 3.05 13.44
N LEU A 110 2.03 3.73 13.88
CA LEU A 110 3.39 3.50 13.39
C LEU A 110 4.30 2.98 14.49
N PRO A 111 4.94 1.84 14.31
CA PRO A 111 5.93 1.34 15.24
C PRO A 111 7.06 2.35 15.42
N THR A 112 7.37 2.71 16.65
CA THR A 112 8.39 3.72 17.00
C THR A 112 9.81 3.28 16.64
N GLU A 113 10.05 1.99 16.41
CA GLU A 113 11.39 1.38 16.28
C GLU A 113 11.75 0.92 14.86
N SER A 114 10.86 1.12 13.88
CA SER A 114 11.18 0.67 12.51
C SER A 114 12.21 1.58 11.85
N ALA A 115 13.29 0.97 11.34
CA ALA A 115 14.25 1.63 10.46
C ALA A 115 13.80 1.68 8.99
N LYS A 116 12.75 0.94 8.63
CA LYS A 116 12.23 0.86 7.27
C LYS A 116 11.38 2.09 6.92
N PRO A 117 11.41 2.56 5.67
CA PRO A 117 10.64 3.72 5.25
C PRO A 117 9.13 3.46 5.29
N VAL A 118 8.39 4.49 5.72
CA VAL A 118 6.93 4.52 5.69
C VAL A 118 6.47 5.74 4.92
N VAL A 119 5.57 5.53 3.96
CA VAL A 119 4.93 6.60 3.17
C VAL A 119 3.47 6.68 3.53
N LEU A 120 3.01 7.88 3.91
CA LEU A 120 1.61 8.13 4.24
C LEU A 120 0.86 8.54 2.97
N VAL A 121 -0.35 8.02 2.77
CA VAL A 121 -1.19 8.38 1.63
C VAL A 121 -2.59 8.82 2.08
N GLY A 122 -3.22 9.70 1.32
CA GLY A 122 -4.58 10.16 1.54
C GLY A 122 -4.75 11.11 2.72
N THR A 123 -4.18 10.83 3.85
CA THR A 123 -4.19 11.65 5.07
C THR A 123 -2.87 11.57 5.81
N GLY A 124 -2.61 12.51 6.71
CA GLY A 124 -1.42 12.54 7.56
C GLY A 124 -1.69 12.07 8.98
N ILE A 125 -0.66 12.17 9.81
CA ILE A 125 -0.71 11.95 11.25
C ILE A 125 -0.18 13.18 11.99
N GLU A 126 -0.54 13.33 13.27
CA GLU A 126 -0.02 14.37 14.15
C GLU A 126 1.26 13.85 14.81
N THR A 127 2.42 14.32 14.36
CA THR A 127 3.72 13.88 14.87
C THR A 127 4.80 14.89 14.56
N ASP A 128 5.82 14.94 15.42
CA ASP A 128 7.06 15.70 15.19
C ASP A 128 8.06 14.92 14.32
N ARG A 129 7.78 13.65 13.99
CA ARG A 129 8.63 12.84 13.12
C ARG A 129 8.42 13.21 11.66
N LEU A 130 9.50 13.17 10.89
CA LEU A 130 9.42 13.39 9.44
C LEU A 130 8.95 12.10 8.74
N PHE A 131 7.84 12.21 8.00
CA PHE A 131 7.34 11.17 7.11
C PHE A 131 7.16 11.72 5.70
N THR A 132 7.45 10.90 4.71
CA THR A 132 7.01 11.18 3.35
C THR A 132 5.52 10.98 3.27
N SER A 133 4.81 11.95 2.68
CA SER A 133 3.35 11.86 2.53
C SER A 133 2.90 12.31 1.15
N VAL A 134 1.91 11.59 0.60
CA VAL A 134 1.22 11.94 -0.64
C VAL A 134 -0.25 12.13 -0.32
N MET A 135 -0.68 13.38 -0.24
CA MET A 135 -2.04 13.72 0.20
C MET A 135 -2.58 14.96 -0.50
N THR A 136 -3.89 15.08 -0.49
CA THR A 136 -4.59 16.31 -0.90
C THR A 136 -4.44 17.39 0.17
N ASP A 137 -4.40 18.66 -0.22
CA ASP A 137 -4.55 19.78 0.71
C ASP A 137 -6.00 19.83 1.23
N HIS A 138 -6.23 19.12 2.34
CA HIS A 138 -7.55 19.00 2.96
C HIS A 138 -8.08 20.36 3.45
N GLY A 139 -7.17 21.28 3.80
CA GLY A 139 -7.54 22.63 4.20
C GLY A 139 -8.16 23.41 3.04
N LYS A 140 -7.48 23.42 1.89
CA LYS A 140 -8.03 24.07 0.68
C LYS A 140 -9.32 23.41 0.24
N LEU A 141 -9.43 22.10 0.32
CA LEU A 141 -10.65 21.39 -0.05
C LEU A 141 -11.82 21.79 0.86
N GLY A 142 -11.62 21.84 2.18
CA GLY A 142 -12.63 22.29 3.14
C GLY A 142 -13.08 23.72 2.85
N LYS A 143 -12.13 24.63 2.59
CA LYS A 143 -12.45 26.02 2.20
C LYS A 143 -13.26 26.07 0.90
N SER A 144 -12.88 25.33 -0.13
CA SER A 144 -13.60 25.30 -1.41
C SER A 144 -15.04 24.77 -1.25
N LEU A 145 -15.28 23.83 -0.36
CA LEU A 145 -16.64 23.34 -0.02
C LEU A 145 -17.46 24.47 0.61
N ALA A 146 -16.89 25.22 1.56
CA ALA A 146 -17.56 26.35 2.18
C ALA A 146 -17.88 27.46 1.15
N ASP A 147 -16.91 27.84 0.31
CA ASP A 147 -17.10 28.83 -0.75
C ASP A 147 -18.25 28.43 -1.70
N ALA A 148 -18.36 27.16 -2.07
CA ALA A 148 -19.45 26.65 -2.91
C ALA A 148 -20.82 26.78 -2.24
N VAL A 149 -20.89 26.51 -0.94
CA VAL A 149 -22.12 26.66 -0.14
C VAL A 149 -22.57 28.13 -0.08
N ILE A 150 -21.61 29.04 0.18
CA ILE A 150 -21.87 30.48 0.25
C ILE A 150 -22.33 31.01 -1.12
N GLN A 151 -21.66 30.65 -2.20
CA GLN A 151 -22.02 31.03 -3.57
C GLN A 151 -23.41 30.51 -3.95
N GLY A 152 -23.75 29.31 -3.49
CA GLY A 152 -25.08 28.71 -3.67
C GLY A 152 -26.18 29.36 -2.85
N LYS A 153 -25.85 30.33 -1.97
CA LYS A 153 -26.79 31.03 -1.08
C LYS A 153 -27.68 30.07 -0.27
N ALA A 154 -27.08 28.95 0.18
CA ALA A 154 -27.79 27.94 0.95
C ALA A 154 -28.23 28.52 2.32
N VAL A 155 -29.48 28.36 2.67
CA VAL A 155 -30.04 28.82 3.97
C VAL A 155 -29.85 27.76 5.05
N LYS A 156 -29.82 26.50 4.67
CA LYS A 156 -29.59 25.35 5.56
C LYS A 156 -28.60 24.41 4.91
N VAL A 157 -27.63 24.00 5.67
CA VAL A 157 -26.56 23.12 5.22
C VAL A 157 -26.51 21.88 6.09
N GLY A 158 -26.55 20.71 5.46
CA GLY A 158 -26.28 19.43 6.11
C GLY A 158 -24.84 19.00 5.81
N ILE A 159 -24.15 18.48 6.82
CA ILE A 159 -22.78 17.98 6.68
C ILE A 159 -22.78 16.47 6.89
N LEU A 160 -22.31 15.72 5.87
CA LEU A 160 -22.01 14.31 5.97
C LEU A 160 -20.49 14.15 6.01
N SER A 161 -19.97 13.62 7.09
CA SER A 161 -18.55 13.47 7.31
C SER A 161 -18.15 12.01 7.52
N GLY A 162 -16.94 11.64 7.09
CA GLY A 162 -16.34 10.33 7.32
C GLY A 162 -15.70 10.21 8.71
N ASN A 163 -14.69 9.33 8.81
CA ASN A 163 -13.97 9.09 10.07
C ASN A 163 -13.19 10.34 10.52
N GLN A 164 -13.66 10.97 11.61
CA GLN A 164 -13.07 12.19 12.17
C GLN A 164 -11.74 11.93 12.92
N SER A 165 -11.38 10.68 13.19
CA SER A 165 -10.06 10.33 13.71
C SER A 165 -8.94 10.55 12.68
N GLN A 166 -9.28 10.59 11.39
CA GLN A 166 -8.32 10.93 10.33
C GLN A 166 -8.08 12.44 10.26
N LEU A 167 -6.82 12.84 10.29
CA LEU A 167 -6.41 14.25 10.24
C LEU A 167 -7.03 15.01 9.06
N GLY A 168 -7.01 14.42 7.87
CA GLY A 168 -7.56 15.05 6.67
C GLY A 168 -9.08 15.26 6.73
N MET A 169 -9.83 14.31 7.29
CA MET A 169 -11.28 14.43 7.46
C MET A 169 -11.62 15.51 8.46
N TRP A 170 -10.91 15.55 9.59
CA TRP A 170 -11.05 16.60 10.60
C TRP A 170 -10.73 17.99 10.06
N GLN A 171 -9.63 18.13 9.32
CA GLN A 171 -9.23 19.40 8.68
C GLN A 171 -10.26 19.90 7.69
N ARG A 172 -10.81 19.03 6.82
CA ARG A 172 -11.89 19.40 5.90
C ARG A 172 -13.10 19.93 6.64
N LEU A 173 -13.56 19.20 7.65
CA LEU A 173 -14.72 19.59 8.43
C LEU A 173 -14.51 20.92 9.13
N LYS A 174 -13.41 21.04 9.87
CA LYS A 174 -13.06 22.26 10.62
C LYS A 174 -13.04 23.50 9.72
N LEU A 175 -12.33 23.42 8.58
CA LEU A 175 -12.21 24.56 7.69
C LEU A 175 -13.48 24.86 6.89
N SER A 176 -14.30 23.86 6.59
CA SER A 176 -15.64 24.10 6.06
C SER A 176 -16.51 24.89 7.03
N LEU A 177 -16.51 24.50 8.31
CA LEU A 177 -17.33 25.16 9.34
C LEU A 177 -16.88 26.58 9.71
N ILE A 178 -15.58 26.85 9.65
CA ILE A 178 -15.06 28.19 9.97
C ILE A 178 -15.39 29.21 8.86
N HIS A 179 -15.60 28.75 7.63
CA HIS A 179 -15.83 29.59 6.47
C HIS A 179 -17.30 29.72 6.05
N ILE A 180 -18.22 28.90 6.62
CA ILE A 180 -19.66 29.02 6.44
C ILE A 180 -20.25 29.98 7.49
#